data_f6caec92b58be20ceb2644de93eebe80
#
_entry.id   f6caec92b58be20ceb2644de93eebe80
#
_cell.length_a   1.000
_cell.length_b   1.000
_cell.length_c   1.000
_cell.angle_alpha   90.00
_cell.angle_beta   90.00
_cell.angle_gamma   90.00
#
_symmetry.space_group_name_H-M   'P 1'
#
loop_
_entity.id
_entity.type
_entity.pdbx_description
1 polymer ?
#
loop_
_entity_poly.entity_id
_entity_poly.type
_entity_poly.pdbx_seq_one_letter_code
_entity_poly.pdbx_strand_id
1 'polypeptide(L)'
;MTPRSGVAFKACAGHWRSPVARATVRAMTEKTRSKTTAAAAGDDFLVLREDEVAVAPPETFDASLYFIGRIRTPWRSRAQCPKNPRESDAICTVELDPRWTRALKGLETVTHVLLLYWMNRTRRDLVLQVPRHYGEQRGTFALRSPARPNPIALAVARLARIEGNLLYVVGVDCLDNTPLLDIKPYFASTDSVPEAVVGWHAGRNRRTEQD
;
A
#
# COMPACT_ATOMS: atom_id res chain seq x y z
N MET A 1 -6.70 27.04 -44.12
CA MET A 1 -7.71 26.63 -43.13
C MET A 1 -8.09 25.22 -43.42
N THR A 2 -7.52 24.25 -42.72
CA THR A 2 -7.83 22.83 -42.81
C THR A 2 -8.26 22.35 -41.42
N PRO A 3 -9.35 21.58 -41.26
CA PRO A 3 -9.85 21.18 -39.97
C PRO A 3 -9.04 19.99 -39.41
N ARG A 4 -8.72 20.06 -38.10
CA ARG A 4 -8.08 19.00 -37.35
C ARG A 4 -9.02 17.81 -37.18
N SER A 5 -8.57 16.65 -37.62
CA SER A 5 -9.22 15.35 -37.42
C SER A 5 -9.24 14.96 -35.95
N GLY A 6 -10.42 14.84 -35.37
CA GLY A 6 -10.63 14.28 -34.04
C GLY A 6 -10.33 12.79 -34.03
N VAL A 7 -9.44 12.36 -33.16
CA VAL A 7 -9.20 10.92 -32.87
C VAL A 7 -10.31 10.45 -31.93
N ALA A 8 -11.23 9.65 -32.46
CA ALA A 8 -12.24 8.98 -31.66
C ALA A 8 -11.60 7.83 -30.86
N PHE A 9 -11.58 7.93 -29.54
CA PHE A 9 -11.27 6.82 -28.66
C PHE A 9 -12.39 5.78 -28.74
N LYS A 10 -12.13 4.64 -29.38
CA LYS A 10 -12.98 3.45 -29.28
C LYS A 10 -12.83 2.88 -27.87
N ALA A 11 -13.88 3.00 -27.06
CA ALA A 11 -13.99 2.28 -25.79
C ALA A 11 -14.04 0.79 -26.06
N CYS A 12 -13.02 0.05 -25.69
CA CYS A 12 -13.04 -1.40 -25.60
C CYS A 12 -13.93 -1.80 -24.41
N ALA A 13 -15.22 -2.00 -24.67
CA ALA A 13 -16.15 -2.62 -23.73
C ALA A 13 -15.87 -4.14 -23.68
N GLY A 14 -14.83 -4.54 -22.97
CA GLY A 14 -14.62 -5.92 -22.58
C GLY A 14 -15.65 -6.29 -21.51
N HIS A 15 -16.60 -7.17 -21.83
CA HIS A 15 -17.59 -7.69 -20.88
C HIS A 15 -16.90 -8.60 -19.88
N TRP A 16 -16.58 -8.04 -18.72
CA TRP A 16 -16.28 -8.83 -17.53
C TRP A 16 -17.59 -9.41 -17.01
N ARG A 17 -17.94 -10.62 -17.43
CA ARG A 17 -19.03 -11.39 -16.84
C ARG A 17 -18.48 -12.14 -15.63
N SER A 18 -18.55 -11.52 -14.44
CA SER A 18 -18.48 -12.26 -13.19
C SER A 18 -19.85 -12.90 -12.92
N PRO A 19 -19.94 -14.18 -12.55
CA PRO A 19 -21.18 -14.78 -12.10
C PRO A 19 -21.45 -14.32 -10.66
N VAL A 20 -22.02 -13.13 -10.49
CA VAL A 20 -22.52 -12.69 -9.21
C VAL A 20 -23.85 -13.39 -8.97
N ALA A 21 -23.85 -14.45 -8.20
CA ALA A 21 -25.04 -14.97 -7.57
C ALA A 21 -25.66 -13.85 -6.72
N ARG A 22 -26.93 -13.53 -6.95
CA ARG A 22 -27.73 -12.58 -6.15
C ARG A 22 -27.87 -13.15 -4.74
N ALA A 23 -27.00 -12.76 -3.83
CA ALA A 23 -27.22 -12.95 -2.40
C ALA A 23 -28.08 -11.78 -1.90
N THR A 24 -29.28 -12.11 -1.46
CA THR A 24 -30.23 -11.19 -0.82
C THR A 24 -29.60 -10.69 0.48
N VAL A 25 -29.34 -9.39 0.56
CA VAL A 25 -28.87 -8.73 1.78
C VAL A 25 -30.00 -8.74 2.80
N ARG A 26 -29.98 -9.66 3.74
CA ARG A 26 -30.81 -9.64 4.92
C ARG A 26 -30.04 -8.87 5.99
N ALA A 27 -30.51 -7.69 6.31
CA ALA A 27 -29.99 -6.90 7.42
C ALA A 27 -30.22 -7.67 8.73
N MET A 28 -29.15 -8.16 9.33
CA MET A 28 -29.14 -8.62 10.72
C MET A 28 -28.40 -7.58 11.56
N THR A 29 -29.19 -6.70 12.16
CA THR A 29 -28.76 -5.91 13.31
C THR A 29 -28.75 -6.84 14.53
N GLU A 30 -27.59 -7.39 14.87
CA GLU A 30 -27.38 -7.99 16.17
C GLU A 30 -26.26 -7.26 16.89
N LYS A 31 -26.68 -6.54 17.92
CA LYS A 31 -25.87 -5.77 18.85
C LYS A 31 -25.27 -6.73 19.87
N THR A 32 -24.18 -7.42 19.52
CA THR A 32 -23.44 -8.26 20.46
C THR A 32 -22.36 -7.41 21.12
N ARG A 33 -22.64 -6.97 22.33
CA ARG A 33 -21.73 -6.27 23.24
C ARG A 33 -20.76 -7.29 23.83
N SER A 34 -19.66 -7.58 23.15
CA SER A 34 -18.57 -8.40 23.67
C SER A 34 -17.65 -7.55 24.56
N LYS A 35 -17.50 -7.98 25.81
CA LYS A 35 -16.55 -7.41 26.79
C LYS A 35 -15.13 -7.63 26.27
N THR A 36 -14.44 -6.54 25.98
CA THR A 36 -13.04 -6.51 25.54
C THR A 36 -12.16 -6.92 26.71
N THR A 37 -11.57 -8.09 26.62
CA THR A 37 -10.38 -8.48 27.42
C THR A 37 -9.20 -7.68 26.89
N ALA A 38 -8.44 -7.04 27.78
CA ALA A 38 -7.26 -6.25 27.43
C ALA A 38 -6.26 -7.07 26.62
N ALA A 39 -6.15 -6.78 25.32
CA ALA A 39 -5.14 -7.33 24.44
C ALA A 39 -3.78 -6.65 24.72
N ALA A 40 -2.73 -7.45 24.80
CA ALA A 40 -1.36 -7.00 24.95
C ALA A 40 -1.01 -5.97 23.87
N ALA A 41 -0.22 -4.96 24.23
CA ALA A 41 0.17 -3.81 23.41
C ALA A 41 1.04 -4.23 22.19
N GLY A 42 0.44 -4.83 21.16
CA GLY A 42 1.18 -5.35 19.99
C GLY A 42 0.45 -5.32 18.65
N ASP A 43 -0.86 -5.48 18.61
CA ASP A 43 -1.60 -5.76 17.37
C ASP A 43 -2.76 -4.80 17.07
N ASP A 44 -2.51 -3.49 17.15
CA ASP A 44 -3.48 -2.42 16.79
C ASP A 44 -3.97 -2.51 15.32
N PHE A 45 -3.31 -3.30 14.48
CA PHE A 45 -3.70 -3.52 13.08
C PHE A 45 -4.91 -4.45 12.88
N LEU A 46 -5.25 -5.25 13.88
CA LEU A 46 -6.30 -6.26 13.77
C LEU A 46 -7.62 -5.84 14.43
N VAL A 47 -7.61 -4.76 15.18
CA VAL A 47 -8.80 -4.25 15.88
C VAL A 47 -9.65 -3.41 14.93
N LEU A 48 -10.94 -3.73 14.83
CA LEU A 48 -11.93 -2.89 14.14
C LEU A 48 -12.25 -1.70 15.04
N ARG A 49 -12.09 -0.49 14.54
CA ARG A 49 -12.40 0.74 15.27
C ARG A 49 -13.84 1.17 15.04
N GLU A 50 -14.32 2.07 15.88
CA GLU A 50 -15.62 2.72 15.71
C GLU A 50 -15.72 3.35 14.31
N ASP A 51 -16.88 3.22 13.67
CA ASP A 51 -17.18 3.71 12.32
C ASP A 51 -16.36 3.05 11.18
N GLU A 52 -15.56 2.03 11.45
CA GLU A 52 -14.94 1.23 10.38
C GLU A 52 -15.90 0.13 9.92
N VAL A 53 -15.92 -0.14 8.62
CA VAL A 53 -16.76 -1.18 8.03
C VAL A 53 -15.88 -2.25 7.41
N ALA A 54 -16.13 -3.50 7.82
CA ALA A 54 -15.50 -4.69 7.28
C ALA A 54 -16.52 -5.52 6.47
N VAL A 55 -16.01 -6.24 5.46
CA VAL A 55 -16.77 -7.23 4.69
C VAL A 55 -15.99 -8.55 4.69
N ALA A 56 -16.71 -9.66 4.62
CA ALA A 56 -16.07 -10.96 4.47
C ALA A 56 -15.29 -11.02 3.15
N PRO A 57 -13.98 -11.37 3.16
CA PRO A 57 -13.24 -11.58 1.93
C PRO A 57 -13.77 -12.82 1.18
N PRO A 58 -13.47 -12.96 -0.13
CA PRO A 58 -13.74 -14.18 -0.87
C PRO A 58 -13.12 -15.41 -0.20
N GLU A 59 -13.81 -16.56 -0.28
CA GLU A 59 -13.33 -17.82 0.31
C GLU A 59 -12.09 -18.37 -0.40
N THR A 60 -11.89 -18.04 -1.66
CA THR A 60 -10.78 -18.50 -2.49
C THR A 60 -9.95 -17.36 -3.04
N PHE A 61 -8.68 -17.62 -3.34
CA PHE A 61 -7.78 -16.68 -4.00
C PHE A 61 -7.81 -16.90 -5.52
N ASP A 62 -7.85 -15.80 -6.28
CA ASP A 62 -7.81 -15.85 -7.75
C ASP A 62 -6.39 -16.08 -8.27
N ALA A 63 -5.34 -15.73 -7.49
CA ALA A 63 -3.95 -15.82 -7.88
C ALA A 63 -3.03 -16.08 -6.69
N SER A 64 -1.84 -16.63 -6.99
CA SER A 64 -0.73 -16.80 -6.05
C SER A 64 0.39 -15.83 -6.36
N LEU A 65 1.17 -15.45 -5.34
CA LEU A 65 2.32 -14.55 -5.44
C LEU A 65 3.58 -15.21 -4.87
N TYR A 66 4.74 -14.91 -5.46
CA TYR A 66 6.04 -15.23 -4.87
C TYR A 66 6.54 -14.04 -4.05
N PHE A 67 7.06 -14.30 -2.85
CA PHE A 67 7.89 -13.33 -2.14
C PHE A 67 9.32 -13.50 -2.63
N ILE A 68 9.83 -12.51 -3.33
CA ILE A 68 11.17 -12.55 -3.94
C ILE A 68 12.29 -12.19 -2.96
N GLY A 69 11.95 -11.78 -1.75
CA GLY A 69 12.88 -11.39 -0.70
C GLY A 69 12.19 -10.80 0.52
N ARG A 70 12.96 -10.07 1.33
CA ARG A 70 12.51 -9.40 2.55
C ARG A 70 13.10 -8.01 2.64
N ILE A 71 12.34 -7.10 3.27
CA ILE A 71 12.85 -5.78 3.63
C ILE A 71 13.23 -5.82 5.10
N ARG A 72 14.50 -5.48 5.40
CA ARG A 72 15.04 -5.34 6.74
C ARG A 72 15.08 -3.88 7.13
N THR A 73 14.44 -3.56 8.22
CA THR A 73 14.37 -2.21 8.77
C THR A 73 14.66 -2.21 10.27
N PRO A 74 15.01 -1.07 10.86
CA PRO A 74 15.19 -0.99 12.32
C PRO A 74 13.87 -1.06 13.10
N TRP A 75 12.70 -0.98 12.44
CA TRP A 75 11.41 -0.85 13.09
C TRP A 75 10.74 -2.20 13.33
N ARG A 76 10.50 -2.51 14.60
CA ARG A 76 9.89 -3.76 15.03
C ARG A 76 8.43 -3.61 15.41
N SER A 77 7.97 -2.38 15.63
CA SER A 77 6.57 -2.06 15.93
C SER A 77 6.10 -0.86 15.13
N ARG A 78 4.78 -0.72 14.99
CA ARG A 78 4.17 0.41 14.28
C ARG A 78 4.54 1.76 14.90
N ALA A 79 4.69 1.82 16.22
CA ALA A 79 5.04 3.06 16.92
C ALA A 79 6.44 3.56 16.54
N GLN A 80 7.34 2.67 16.15
CA GLN A 80 8.70 2.99 15.70
C GLN A 80 8.76 3.34 14.21
N CYS A 81 7.80 2.87 13.42
CA CYS A 81 7.77 3.07 11.98
C CYS A 81 7.46 4.54 11.65
N PRO A 82 8.19 5.17 10.72
CA PRO A 82 7.86 6.51 10.25
C PRO A 82 6.46 6.50 9.60
N LYS A 83 5.74 7.61 9.71
CA LYS A 83 4.41 7.76 9.10
C LYS A 83 4.50 8.00 7.60
N ASN A 84 5.64 8.46 7.14
CA ASN A 84 5.95 8.76 5.75
C ASN A 84 7.37 8.29 5.46
N PRO A 85 7.64 7.62 4.32
CA PRO A 85 8.99 7.19 3.92
C PRO A 85 10.04 8.30 3.94
N ARG A 86 9.62 9.58 3.76
CA ARG A 86 10.52 10.75 3.76
C ARG A 86 10.90 11.26 5.14
N GLU A 87 10.30 10.74 6.22
CA GLU A 87 10.58 11.17 7.60
C GLU A 87 11.82 10.49 8.20
N SER A 88 12.48 9.58 7.49
CA SER A 88 13.64 8.83 7.97
C SER A 88 14.69 8.66 6.90
N ASP A 89 15.94 8.97 7.26
CA ASP A 89 17.14 8.69 6.46
C ASP A 89 17.76 7.33 6.79
N ALA A 90 17.08 6.48 7.55
CA ALA A 90 17.58 5.16 7.91
C ALA A 90 17.85 4.34 6.66
N ILE A 91 19.05 3.77 6.59
CA ILE A 91 19.41 2.82 5.55
C ILE A 91 18.75 1.48 5.90
N CYS A 92 17.86 1.04 5.05
CA CYS A 92 17.21 -0.26 5.12
C CYS A 92 17.83 -1.22 4.10
N THR A 93 17.69 -2.51 4.32
CA THR A 93 18.24 -3.53 3.41
C THR A 93 17.12 -4.34 2.79
N VAL A 94 17.10 -4.39 1.47
CA VAL A 94 16.31 -5.36 0.73
C VAL A 94 17.17 -6.61 0.54
N GLU A 95 16.79 -7.69 1.19
CA GLU A 95 17.42 -8.99 1.11
C GLU A 95 16.69 -9.84 0.08
N LEU A 96 17.24 -9.91 -1.14
CA LEU A 96 16.66 -10.68 -2.24
C LEU A 96 17.01 -12.16 -2.08
N ASP A 97 16.07 -13.05 -2.39
CA ASP A 97 16.38 -14.49 -2.49
C ASP A 97 17.48 -14.68 -3.56
N PRO A 98 18.56 -15.40 -3.25
CA PRO A 98 19.72 -15.55 -4.16
C PRO A 98 19.37 -16.03 -5.57
N ARG A 99 18.30 -16.80 -5.74
CA ARG A 99 17.81 -17.25 -7.06
C ARG A 99 17.49 -16.12 -8.03
N TRP A 100 17.15 -14.93 -7.49
CA TRP A 100 16.76 -13.74 -8.25
C TRP A 100 17.90 -12.74 -8.45
N THR A 101 19.11 -12.98 -7.92
CA THR A 101 20.23 -12.03 -7.95
C THR A 101 20.54 -11.56 -9.38
N ARG A 102 20.46 -12.44 -10.38
CA ARG A 102 20.73 -12.09 -11.78
C ARG A 102 19.74 -11.08 -12.37
N ALA A 103 18.54 -10.95 -11.78
CA ALA A 103 17.55 -9.96 -12.18
C ALA A 103 17.93 -8.51 -11.79
N LEU A 104 18.96 -8.33 -10.96
CA LEU A 104 19.48 -7.01 -10.57
C LEU A 104 20.37 -6.38 -11.64
N LYS A 105 20.72 -7.11 -12.70
CA LYS A 105 21.60 -6.59 -13.77
C LYS A 105 21.03 -5.31 -14.38
N GLY A 106 21.82 -4.23 -14.36
CA GLY A 106 21.43 -2.90 -14.85
C GLY A 106 20.85 -2.00 -13.74
N LEU A 107 20.43 -2.56 -12.60
CA LEU A 107 19.86 -1.77 -11.50
C LEU A 107 20.92 -0.90 -10.81
N GLU A 108 22.21 -1.23 -10.95
CA GLU A 108 23.33 -0.45 -10.43
C GLU A 108 23.45 0.95 -11.03
N THR A 109 22.79 1.20 -12.16
CA THR A 109 22.74 2.51 -12.82
C THR A 109 21.55 3.37 -12.39
N VAL A 110 20.68 2.83 -11.53
CA VAL A 110 19.41 3.44 -11.15
C VAL A 110 19.54 4.14 -9.79
N THR A 111 19.04 5.36 -9.67
CA THR A 111 19.10 6.13 -8.42
C THR A 111 17.90 5.86 -7.49
N HIS A 112 16.73 5.56 -8.05
CA HIS A 112 15.51 5.31 -7.30
C HIS A 112 14.79 4.08 -7.83
N VAL A 113 14.19 3.34 -6.91
CA VAL A 113 13.42 2.14 -7.21
C VAL A 113 12.01 2.23 -6.62
N LEU A 114 11.06 1.61 -7.30
CA LEU A 114 9.76 1.28 -6.76
C LEU A 114 9.86 -0.09 -6.08
N LEU A 115 9.59 -0.12 -4.79
CA LEU A 115 9.49 -1.35 -4.01
C LEU A 115 8.02 -1.68 -3.80
N LEU A 116 7.60 -2.86 -4.23
CA LEU A 116 6.28 -3.41 -3.93
C LEU A 116 6.45 -4.48 -2.86
N TYR A 117 5.68 -4.37 -1.77
CA TYR A 117 5.82 -5.28 -0.64
C TYR A 117 4.48 -5.60 0.00
N TRP A 118 4.44 -6.71 0.72
CA TRP A 118 3.23 -7.27 1.30
C TRP A 118 3.13 -6.94 2.78
N MET A 119 2.12 -6.14 3.15
CA MET A 119 1.86 -5.76 4.55
C MET A 119 1.14 -6.90 5.27
N ASN A 120 1.86 -7.97 5.58
CA ASN A 120 1.34 -9.27 6.03
C ASN A 120 0.75 -9.29 7.45
N ARG A 121 0.90 -8.20 8.22
CA ARG A 121 0.39 -8.08 9.60
C ARG A 121 -0.85 -7.19 9.70
N THR A 122 -1.62 -7.07 8.63
CA THR A 122 -2.80 -6.21 8.61
C THR A 122 -4.05 -6.99 8.24
N ARG A 123 -5.21 -6.48 8.64
CA ARG A 123 -6.49 -7.05 8.25
C ARG A 123 -6.79 -6.73 6.78
N ARG A 124 -7.61 -7.60 6.13
CA ARG A 124 -7.86 -7.55 4.70
C ARG A 124 -9.32 -7.29 4.33
N ASP A 125 -10.16 -7.04 5.30
CA ASP A 125 -11.62 -6.99 5.20
C ASP A 125 -12.22 -5.58 5.28
N LEU A 126 -11.39 -4.52 5.52
CA LEU A 126 -11.90 -3.16 5.63
C LEU A 126 -12.27 -2.57 4.28
N VAL A 127 -13.47 -2.05 4.17
CA VAL A 127 -13.99 -1.30 3.03
C VAL A 127 -14.15 0.19 3.32
N LEU A 128 -14.45 0.54 4.58
CA LEU A 128 -14.46 1.91 5.08
C LEU A 128 -13.55 2.00 6.30
N GLN A 129 -12.76 3.08 6.37
CA GLN A 129 -11.80 3.33 7.44
C GLN A 129 -11.93 4.75 7.97
N VAL A 130 -11.59 4.94 9.25
CA VAL A 130 -11.50 6.26 9.88
C VAL A 130 -10.01 6.55 10.18
N PRO A 131 -9.29 7.27 9.30
CA PRO A 131 -7.89 7.60 9.55
C PRO A 131 -7.78 8.51 10.78
N ARG A 132 -6.90 8.14 11.74
CA ARG A 132 -6.77 8.83 13.04
C ARG A 132 -6.58 10.35 12.95
N HIS A 133 -5.96 10.83 11.88
CA HIS A 133 -5.67 12.26 11.70
C HIS A 133 -6.79 13.04 11.00
N TYR A 134 -7.80 12.35 10.47
CA TYR A 134 -8.88 12.99 9.70
C TYR A 134 -10.23 12.94 10.40
N GLY A 135 -10.47 11.92 11.25
CA GLY A 135 -11.71 11.78 12.00
C GLY A 135 -12.96 11.46 11.16
N GLU A 136 -12.83 11.50 9.83
CA GLU A 136 -13.89 11.22 8.88
C GLU A 136 -13.69 9.88 8.19
N GLN A 137 -14.79 9.17 7.96
CA GLN A 137 -14.80 7.90 7.24
C GLN A 137 -14.40 8.09 5.78
N ARG A 138 -13.55 7.17 5.26
CA ARG A 138 -13.10 7.13 3.87
C ARG A 138 -13.11 5.70 3.33
N GLY A 139 -13.43 5.55 2.06
CA GLY A 139 -13.25 4.29 1.36
C GLY A 139 -11.80 3.83 1.38
N THR A 140 -11.55 2.54 1.57
CA THR A 140 -10.20 1.96 1.61
C THR A 140 -9.36 2.34 0.39
N PHE A 141 -9.96 2.43 -0.79
CA PHE A 141 -9.24 2.75 -2.02
C PHE A 141 -8.93 4.24 -2.19
N ALA A 142 -9.54 5.11 -1.39
CA ALA A 142 -9.16 6.51 -1.29
C ALA A 142 -7.96 6.74 -0.35
N LEU A 143 -7.45 5.69 0.29
CA LEU A 143 -6.36 5.72 1.26
C LEU A 143 -5.17 4.88 0.79
N ARG A 144 -3.98 5.18 1.32
CA ARG A 144 -2.77 4.32 1.22
C ARG A 144 -2.57 3.48 2.48
N SER A 145 -3.62 3.30 3.29
CA SER A 145 -3.60 2.43 4.46
C SER A 145 -3.27 0.99 4.07
N PRO A 146 -2.48 0.26 4.89
CA PRO A 146 -2.18 -1.15 4.66
C PRO A 146 -3.40 -2.07 4.83
N ALA A 147 -4.41 -1.65 5.62
CA ALA A 147 -5.64 -2.43 5.84
C ALA A 147 -6.53 -2.38 4.59
N ARG A 148 -6.38 -3.39 3.72
CA ARG A 148 -7.07 -3.48 2.43
C ARG A 148 -7.11 -4.93 1.91
N PRO A 149 -8.00 -5.27 0.96
CA PRO A 149 -8.15 -6.65 0.46
C PRO A 149 -6.82 -7.27 -0.01
N ASN A 150 -6.05 -6.55 -0.81
CA ASN A 150 -4.69 -6.90 -1.16
C ASN A 150 -3.74 -5.87 -0.55
N PRO A 151 -3.09 -6.16 0.59
CA PRO A 151 -2.27 -5.22 1.33
C PRO A 151 -0.88 -5.05 0.67
N ILE A 152 -0.90 -4.68 -0.62
CA ILE A 152 0.29 -4.36 -1.40
C ILE A 152 0.62 -2.90 -1.15
N ALA A 153 1.80 -2.66 -0.61
CA ALA A 153 2.36 -1.34 -0.44
C ALA A 153 3.35 -1.00 -1.54
N LEU A 154 3.55 0.29 -1.77
CA LEU A 154 4.47 0.85 -2.74
C LEU A 154 5.30 1.95 -2.06
N ALA A 155 6.62 1.86 -2.17
CA ALA A 155 7.52 2.94 -1.79
C ALA A 155 8.44 3.31 -2.97
N VAL A 156 8.68 4.62 -3.14
CA VAL A 156 9.78 5.14 -3.96
C VAL A 156 10.98 5.29 -3.05
N ALA A 157 11.96 4.41 -3.19
CA ALA A 157 13.14 4.38 -2.35
C ALA A 157 14.40 4.81 -3.14
N ARG A 158 15.26 5.61 -2.51
CA ARG A 158 16.59 5.90 -3.07
C ARG A 158 17.48 4.67 -2.91
N LEU A 159 18.05 4.20 -3.99
CA LEU A 159 19.01 3.12 -4.00
C LEU A 159 20.39 3.68 -3.65
N ALA A 160 20.96 3.26 -2.53
CA ALA A 160 22.27 3.71 -2.07
C ALA A 160 23.41 2.87 -2.68
N ARG A 161 23.27 1.54 -2.66
CA ARG A 161 24.22 0.59 -3.25
C ARG A 161 23.62 -0.81 -3.35
N ILE A 162 24.29 -1.68 -4.11
CA ILE A 162 23.97 -3.11 -4.24
C ILE A 162 25.22 -3.92 -3.91
N GLU A 163 25.07 -4.96 -3.10
CA GLU A 163 26.13 -5.91 -2.72
C GLU A 163 25.58 -7.34 -2.86
N GLY A 164 25.92 -8.02 -3.94
CA GLY A 164 25.38 -9.34 -4.23
C GLY A 164 23.85 -9.32 -4.37
N ASN A 165 23.14 -9.99 -3.45
CA ASN A 165 21.69 -10.01 -3.40
C ASN A 165 21.10 -8.99 -2.38
N LEU A 166 21.91 -8.10 -1.84
CA LEU A 166 21.50 -7.08 -0.89
C LEU A 166 21.45 -5.70 -1.56
N LEU A 167 20.30 -5.04 -1.46
CA LEU A 167 20.12 -3.66 -1.89
C LEU A 167 19.97 -2.78 -0.64
N TYR A 168 20.77 -1.74 -0.54
CA TYR A 168 20.69 -0.75 0.53
C TYR A 168 19.88 0.44 0.05
N VAL A 169 18.79 0.73 0.73
CA VAL A 169 17.80 1.72 0.29
C VAL A 169 17.44 2.68 1.42
N VAL A 170 17.01 3.88 1.05
CA VAL A 170 16.44 4.88 1.97
C VAL A 170 15.05 5.26 1.46
N GLY A 171 14.09 5.42 2.36
CA GLY A 171 12.73 5.82 2.01
C GLY A 171 11.74 4.66 1.98
N VAL A 172 11.79 3.78 2.98
CA VAL A 172 10.76 2.78 3.28
C VAL A 172 10.17 3.03 4.66
N ASP A 173 8.95 2.57 4.89
CA ASP A 173 8.18 2.80 6.13
C ASP A 173 7.49 1.52 6.63
N CYS A 174 8.06 0.37 6.31
CA CYS A 174 7.52 -0.93 6.71
C CYS A 174 8.25 -1.54 7.90
N LEU A 175 7.60 -2.47 8.59
CA LEU A 175 8.21 -3.22 9.69
C LEU A 175 9.35 -4.12 9.20
N ASP A 176 10.28 -4.43 10.11
CA ASP A 176 11.33 -5.41 9.84
C ASP A 176 10.75 -6.74 9.35
N ASN A 177 11.45 -7.39 8.43
CA ASN A 177 11.09 -8.66 7.85
C ASN A 177 9.82 -8.65 6.96
N THR A 178 9.45 -7.48 6.43
CA THR A 178 8.31 -7.36 5.50
C THR A 178 8.60 -8.09 4.18
N PRO A 179 7.69 -8.96 3.70
CA PRO A 179 7.86 -9.69 2.44
C PRO A 179 7.93 -8.73 1.24
N LEU A 180 8.92 -8.93 0.38
CA LEU A 180 9.09 -8.20 -0.88
C LEU A 180 8.38 -8.93 -2.02
N LEU A 181 7.63 -8.20 -2.82
CA LEU A 181 6.91 -8.72 -4.00
C LEU A 181 7.65 -8.43 -5.31
N ASP A 182 8.16 -7.20 -5.47
CA ASP A 182 8.74 -6.76 -6.74
C ASP A 182 9.65 -5.55 -6.54
N ILE A 183 10.59 -5.35 -7.49
CA ILE A 183 11.45 -4.19 -7.60
C ILE A 183 11.35 -3.67 -9.03
N LYS A 184 11.08 -2.36 -9.20
CA LYS A 184 11.09 -1.71 -10.51
C LYS A 184 11.96 -0.46 -10.46
N PRO A 185 12.64 -0.09 -11.54
CA PRO A 185 13.26 1.23 -11.62
C PRO A 185 12.19 2.33 -11.61
N TYR A 186 12.46 3.46 -10.97
CA TYR A 186 11.61 4.63 -11.03
C TYR A 186 12.01 5.49 -12.23
N PHE A 187 11.06 5.72 -13.13
CA PHE A 187 11.23 6.59 -14.30
C PHE A 187 10.49 7.89 -14.07
N ALA A 188 11.21 8.98 -13.78
CA ALA A 188 10.60 10.29 -13.52
C ALA A 188 9.71 10.77 -14.68
N SER A 189 10.06 10.44 -15.92
CA SER A 189 9.31 10.79 -17.12
C SER A 189 7.94 10.09 -17.23
N THR A 190 7.78 8.95 -16.55
CA THR A 190 6.57 8.11 -16.64
C THR A 190 5.79 8.09 -15.33
N ASP A 191 6.51 8.08 -14.19
CA ASP A 191 5.94 7.84 -12.87
C ASP A 191 5.61 9.14 -12.11
N SER A 192 6.13 10.28 -12.58
CA SER A 192 5.87 11.59 -11.95
C SER A 192 4.66 12.28 -12.57
N VAL A 193 3.70 12.64 -11.72
CA VAL A 193 2.51 13.45 -12.07
C VAL A 193 2.43 14.61 -11.07
N PRO A 194 3.24 15.68 -11.25
CA PRO A 194 3.36 16.78 -10.28
C PRO A 194 2.05 17.51 -9.98
N GLU A 195 1.13 17.56 -10.95
CA GLU A 195 -0.18 18.19 -10.84
C GLU A 195 -1.25 17.31 -10.18
N ALA A 196 -0.92 16.08 -9.80
CA ALA A 196 -1.88 15.16 -9.18
C ALA A 196 -2.39 15.70 -7.83
N VAL A 197 -3.71 15.70 -7.66
CA VAL A 197 -4.37 16.23 -6.47
C VAL A 197 -5.18 15.15 -5.77
N VAL A 198 -5.02 15.08 -4.46
CA VAL A 198 -5.91 14.32 -3.56
C VAL A 198 -6.85 15.31 -2.88
N GLY A 199 -8.05 15.53 -3.47
CA GLY A 199 -8.94 16.64 -3.11
C GLY A 199 -9.32 16.67 -1.62
N TRP A 200 -9.61 15.53 -1.00
CA TRP A 200 -9.95 15.45 0.43
C TRP A 200 -8.75 15.71 1.36
N HIS A 201 -7.53 15.71 0.84
CA HIS A 201 -6.27 16.00 1.58
C HIS A 201 -5.80 17.44 1.37
N ALA A 202 -6.14 18.07 0.28
CA ALA A 202 -5.63 19.39 -0.16
C ALA A 202 -5.98 20.56 0.80
N GLY A 203 -7.01 20.41 1.63
CA GLY A 203 -7.43 21.47 2.58
C GLY A 203 -6.57 21.62 3.83
N ARG A 204 -5.64 20.72 4.10
CA ARG A 204 -4.84 20.68 5.35
C ARG A 204 -3.54 21.47 5.28
N ASN A 205 -2.90 21.52 4.12
CA ASN A 205 -1.65 22.27 3.95
C ASN A 205 -1.81 23.79 4.11
N ARG A 206 -3.07 24.30 4.05
CA ARG A 206 -3.36 25.72 4.27
C ARG A 206 -3.49 26.13 5.74
N ARG A 207 -3.66 25.17 6.68
CA ARG A 207 -3.79 25.49 8.10
C ARG A 207 -2.48 25.53 8.87
N THR A 208 -1.42 24.94 8.36
CA THR A 208 -0.07 24.94 8.96
C THR A 208 0.79 26.13 8.56
N GLU A 209 0.31 26.98 7.63
CA GLU A 209 1.02 28.23 7.24
C GLU A 209 0.42 29.48 7.90
N GLN A 210 -0.59 29.34 8.78
CA GLN A 210 -1.27 30.47 9.45
C GLN A 210 -1.18 30.44 10.99
N ASP A 211 -0.43 29.51 11.57
CA ASP A 211 -0.06 29.45 12.99
C ASP A 211 1.49 29.57 13.09
#